data_803190c4be10c6f0b2700f8c1b3112a5
#
_entry.id   803190c4be10c6f0b2700f8c1b3112a5
#
_cell.length_a   1.000
_cell.length_b   1.000
_cell.length_c   1.000
_cell.angle_alpha   90.00
_cell.angle_beta   90.00
_cell.angle_gamma   90.00
#
_symmetry.space_group_name_H-M   'P 1'
#
loop_
_entity.id
_entity.type
_entity.pdbx_description
1 polymer ?
#
loop_
_entity_poly.entity_id
_entity_poly.type
_entity_poly.pdbx_seq_one_letter_code
_entity_poly.pdbx_strand_id
1 'polypeptide(L)'
;MHQRLVNGERFARIRNYISFTLAVRKWGRETRIDNLEGHDSRETIVCETDPFLLPLVAGPIARRRNARLVIYLQDIYPDVAIALGIARNNLAMRLLRNKLKRAYLQADCIVVLDEDMQDRLVDWGIPADRLRIVPNWMDCSQVVPVKTNNLFRKQHGLEDQFVVMHSGNLGMTQKLDVLVDAMKQVNSSSEYDQINRTTLMLVGNGGRRAELELQASGTETIQFLCYQPKESLSESLSAADLHVVSMGQEIMGCLAPSKLYGILASGTPVLAIVPKGNAVWRMVERERLGWTVEPGDRDGIARAIQAAAKVPRENMLAMGQRGRELAERLYDKKVCCEQFEAILRREDSFGVVEMPSLVGLGARG
;
A
#
# COMPACT_ATOMS: atom_id res chain seq x y z
N MET A 1 -17.79 7.39 -26.38
CA MET A 1 -18.43 6.20 -25.79
C MET A 1 -17.74 5.75 -24.51
N HIS A 2 -16.41 5.69 -24.46
CA HIS A 2 -15.61 5.28 -23.26
C HIS A 2 -15.87 6.16 -22.01
N GLN A 3 -15.92 7.48 -22.12
CA GLN A 3 -16.24 8.39 -21.00
C GLN A 3 -17.66 8.19 -20.42
N ARG A 4 -18.63 7.75 -21.20
CA ARG A 4 -19.99 7.48 -20.68
C ARG A 4 -20.06 6.18 -19.88
N LEU A 5 -19.30 5.14 -20.24
CA LEU A 5 -19.19 3.88 -19.49
C LEU A 5 -18.52 4.12 -18.13
N VAL A 6 -17.39 4.84 -18.11
CA VAL A 6 -16.67 5.20 -16.87
C VAL A 6 -17.55 6.03 -15.92
N ASN A 7 -18.35 6.95 -16.43
CA ASN A 7 -19.29 7.72 -15.59
C ASN A 7 -20.44 6.85 -15.07
N GLY A 8 -20.97 5.92 -15.86
CA GLY A 8 -22.01 4.98 -15.42
C GLY A 8 -21.56 4.08 -14.25
N GLU A 9 -20.35 3.57 -14.33
CA GLU A 9 -19.74 2.76 -13.26
C GLU A 9 -19.49 3.57 -11.98
N ARG A 10 -19.05 4.83 -12.09
CA ARG A 10 -18.85 5.74 -10.96
C ARG A 10 -20.17 6.03 -10.24
N PHE A 11 -21.25 6.34 -10.97
CA PHE A 11 -22.58 6.56 -10.39
C PHE A 11 -23.12 5.29 -9.71
N ALA A 12 -22.93 4.13 -10.33
CA ALA A 12 -23.34 2.86 -9.75
C ALA A 12 -22.60 2.60 -8.43
N ARG A 13 -21.29 2.86 -8.36
CA ARG A 13 -20.47 2.70 -7.16
C ARG A 13 -20.93 3.64 -6.02
N ILE A 14 -21.15 4.91 -6.32
CA ILE A 14 -21.67 5.88 -5.33
C ILE A 14 -23.03 5.45 -4.80
N ARG A 15 -23.95 5.02 -5.70
CA ARG A 15 -25.26 4.51 -5.31
C ARG A 15 -25.14 3.29 -4.41
N ASN A 16 -24.25 2.36 -4.71
CA ASN A 16 -24.00 1.19 -3.88
C ASN A 16 -23.47 1.58 -2.50
N TYR A 17 -22.55 2.53 -2.42
CA TYR A 17 -22.04 3.03 -1.14
C TYR A 17 -23.14 3.65 -0.28
N ILE A 18 -23.98 4.49 -0.88
CA ILE A 18 -25.11 5.11 -0.17
C ILE A 18 -26.13 4.05 0.26
N SER A 19 -26.55 3.13 -0.63
CA SER A 19 -27.55 2.11 -0.32
C SER A 19 -27.06 1.16 0.78
N PHE A 20 -25.80 0.74 0.73
CA PHE A 20 -25.20 -0.10 1.77
C PHE A 20 -25.14 0.62 3.12
N THR A 21 -24.70 1.89 3.13
CA THR A 21 -24.64 2.70 4.36
C THR A 21 -26.03 2.87 4.99
N LEU A 22 -27.07 3.09 4.15
CA LEU A 22 -28.46 3.17 4.63
C LEU A 22 -28.97 1.83 5.16
N ALA A 23 -28.60 0.72 4.52
CA ALA A 23 -28.94 -0.63 4.99
C ALA A 23 -28.31 -0.92 6.36
N VAL A 24 -27.03 -0.60 6.54
CA VAL A 24 -26.34 -0.72 7.85
C VAL A 24 -26.99 0.16 8.90
N ARG A 25 -27.38 1.39 8.55
CA ARG A 25 -28.11 2.28 9.47
C ARG A 25 -29.46 1.68 9.90
N LYS A 26 -30.21 1.06 8.97
CA LYS A 26 -31.49 0.38 9.24
C LYS A 26 -31.25 -0.82 10.15
N TRP A 27 -30.31 -1.68 9.78
CA TRP A 27 -29.93 -2.86 10.56
C TRP A 27 -29.56 -2.50 12.01
N GLY A 28 -28.71 -1.48 12.21
CA GLY A 28 -28.29 -1.04 13.54
C GLY A 28 -29.42 -0.46 14.40
N ARG A 29 -30.57 -0.09 13.79
CA ARG A 29 -31.77 0.36 14.51
C ARG A 29 -32.68 -0.80 14.91
N GLU A 30 -32.79 -1.81 14.06
CA GLU A 30 -33.75 -2.92 14.16
C GLU A 30 -33.21 -4.11 14.93
N THR A 31 -31.90 -4.38 14.81
CA THR A 31 -31.29 -5.53 15.46
C THR A 31 -31.06 -5.25 16.95
N ARG A 32 -31.79 -5.94 17.82
CA ARG A 32 -31.40 -6.11 19.22
C ARG A 32 -30.47 -7.32 19.27
N ILE A 33 -29.28 -7.17 19.80
CA ILE A 33 -28.51 -8.34 20.24
C ILE A 33 -28.95 -8.57 21.68
N ASP A 34 -29.57 -9.68 21.93
CA ASP A 34 -29.86 -10.13 23.29
C ASP A 34 -28.52 -10.21 24.00
N ASN A 35 -28.43 -9.60 25.18
CA ASN A 35 -27.23 -9.64 25.99
C ASN A 35 -26.81 -11.12 26.12
N LEU A 36 -25.58 -11.42 25.68
CA LEU A 36 -24.97 -12.71 26.01
C LEU A 36 -24.88 -12.76 27.54
N GLU A 37 -25.83 -13.45 28.14
CA GLU A 37 -25.89 -13.62 29.59
C GLU A 37 -24.55 -14.20 30.05
N GLY A 38 -23.85 -13.49 30.91
CA GLY A 38 -22.74 -14.02 31.69
C GLY A 38 -21.35 -13.45 31.46
N HIS A 39 -21.13 -12.47 30.56
CA HIS A 39 -19.83 -11.82 30.44
C HIS A 39 -19.95 -10.30 30.56
N ASP A 40 -19.18 -9.73 31.49
CA ASP A 40 -18.98 -8.28 31.68
C ASP A 40 -18.24 -7.62 30.49
N SER A 41 -18.34 -8.20 29.29
CA SER A 41 -17.65 -7.78 28.09
C SER A 41 -18.51 -6.84 27.26
N ARG A 42 -18.11 -5.55 27.24
CA ARG A 42 -18.71 -4.53 26.37
C ARG A 42 -18.53 -4.94 24.91
N GLU A 43 -19.61 -4.95 24.12
CA GLU A 43 -19.59 -5.21 22.68
C GLU A 43 -18.58 -4.27 21.98
N THR A 44 -17.85 -4.77 21.00
CA THR A 44 -16.97 -3.95 20.14
C THR A 44 -17.48 -3.98 18.71
N ILE A 45 -17.70 -2.80 18.13
CA ILE A 45 -18.07 -2.63 16.74
C ILE A 45 -16.82 -2.22 15.97
N VAL A 46 -16.42 -3.04 15.00
CA VAL A 46 -15.36 -2.71 14.04
C VAL A 46 -16.01 -2.13 12.79
N CYS A 47 -15.59 -0.93 12.40
CA CYS A 47 -16.07 -0.23 11.22
C CYS A 47 -14.94 -0.02 10.23
N GLU A 48 -14.96 -0.74 9.13
CA GLU A 48 -14.08 -0.47 7.99
C GLU A 48 -14.56 0.74 7.19
N THR A 49 -13.70 1.24 6.31
CA THR A 49 -13.96 2.44 5.49
C THR A 49 -14.19 2.15 4.01
N ASP A 50 -14.57 0.94 3.67
CA ASP A 50 -15.13 0.61 2.33
C ASP A 50 -16.54 -0.01 2.50
N PRO A 51 -17.59 0.80 2.34
CA PRO A 51 -17.67 2.21 1.89
C PRO A 51 -17.22 3.26 2.92
N PHE A 52 -16.55 4.31 2.46
CA PHE A 52 -16.01 5.39 3.30
C PHE A 52 -17.07 6.18 4.09
N LEU A 53 -18.35 5.98 3.82
CA LEU A 53 -19.47 6.62 4.54
C LEU A 53 -19.90 5.86 5.80
N LEU A 54 -19.44 4.60 6.00
CA LEU A 54 -19.82 3.77 7.15
C LEU A 54 -19.54 4.42 8.51
N PRO A 55 -18.44 5.13 8.74
CA PRO A 55 -18.20 5.80 10.02
C PRO A 55 -19.30 6.79 10.42
N LEU A 56 -20.00 7.39 9.43
CA LEU A 56 -21.13 8.31 9.72
C LEU A 56 -22.32 7.64 10.43
N VAL A 57 -22.47 6.34 10.28
CA VAL A 57 -23.56 5.56 10.90
C VAL A 57 -23.06 4.68 12.05
N ALA A 58 -21.79 4.30 12.06
CA ALA A 58 -21.19 3.44 13.07
C ALA A 58 -21.23 4.08 14.48
N GLY A 59 -20.87 5.35 14.61
CA GLY A 59 -20.89 6.07 15.89
C GLY A 59 -22.27 6.10 16.56
N PRO A 60 -23.35 6.50 15.87
CA PRO A 60 -24.71 6.40 16.40
C PRO A 60 -25.12 4.98 16.80
N ILE A 61 -24.71 3.96 16.03
CA ILE A 61 -25.01 2.57 16.36
C ILE A 61 -24.27 2.15 17.63
N ALA A 62 -22.98 2.44 17.73
CA ALA A 62 -22.14 2.11 18.87
C ALA A 62 -22.68 2.76 20.17
N ARG A 63 -23.04 4.05 20.13
CA ARG A 63 -23.64 4.72 21.30
C ARG A 63 -24.96 4.07 21.73
N ARG A 64 -25.85 3.74 20.77
CA ARG A 64 -27.14 3.09 21.09
C ARG A 64 -26.97 1.74 21.76
N ARG A 65 -25.92 1.02 21.42
CA ARG A 65 -25.63 -0.33 21.91
C ARG A 65 -24.71 -0.33 23.13
N ASN A 66 -24.27 0.83 23.58
CA ASN A 66 -23.22 0.98 24.58
C ASN A 66 -21.95 0.20 24.20
N ALA A 67 -21.68 0.10 22.90
CA ALA A 67 -20.56 -0.65 22.34
C ALA A 67 -19.33 0.26 22.21
N ARG A 68 -18.14 -0.35 22.25
CA ARG A 68 -16.88 0.27 21.84
C ARG A 68 -16.84 0.39 20.32
N LEU A 69 -16.34 1.49 19.80
CA LEU A 69 -16.18 1.70 18.36
C LEU A 69 -14.70 1.72 17.97
N VAL A 70 -14.29 0.78 17.13
CA VAL A 70 -12.99 0.75 16.48
C VAL A 70 -13.19 1.02 14.99
N ILE A 71 -12.55 2.07 14.45
CA ILE A 71 -12.58 2.36 13.01
C ILE A 71 -11.26 1.87 12.40
N TYR A 72 -11.34 1.05 11.35
CA TYR A 72 -10.19 0.57 10.60
C TYR A 72 -10.14 1.27 9.24
N LEU A 73 -9.15 2.18 9.09
CA LEU A 73 -8.98 3.03 7.93
C LEU A 73 -8.03 2.39 6.91
N GLN A 74 -8.55 2.07 5.72
CA GLN A 74 -7.72 1.67 4.58
C GLN A 74 -7.32 2.88 3.73
N ASP A 75 -8.24 3.85 3.59
CA ASP A 75 -8.06 5.07 2.81
C ASP A 75 -8.66 6.27 3.56
N ILE A 76 -8.05 7.44 3.47
CA ILE A 76 -8.56 8.66 4.08
C ILE A 76 -9.37 9.46 3.05
N TYR A 77 -10.70 9.28 3.07
CA TYR A 77 -11.64 10.08 2.28
C TYR A 77 -12.02 11.38 2.99
N PRO A 78 -12.32 12.46 2.24
CA PRO A 78 -12.31 12.58 0.78
C PRO A 78 -10.94 12.85 0.17
N ASP A 79 -9.86 12.91 0.95
CA ASP A 79 -8.54 13.35 0.52
C ASP A 79 -7.98 12.50 -0.60
N VAL A 80 -8.09 11.17 -0.51
CA VAL A 80 -7.66 10.27 -1.58
C VAL A 80 -8.41 10.53 -2.89
N ALA A 81 -9.72 10.81 -2.84
CA ALA A 81 -10.50 11.11 -4.04
C ALA A 81 -10.12 12.45 -4.68
N ILE A 82 -9.76 13.44 -3.85
CA ILE A 82 -9.28 14.75 -4.31
C ILE A 82 -7.88 14.58 -4.94
N ALA A 83 -6.98 13.88 -4.26
CA ALA A 83 -5.63 13.61 -4.72
C ALA A 83 -5.59 12.87 -6.07
N LEU A 84 -6.52 11.94 -6.29
CA LEU A 84 -6.71 11.22 -7.56
C LEU A 84 -7.42 12.02 -8.65
N GLY A 85 -7.83 13.26 -8.37
CA GLY A 85 -8.61 14.06 -9.32
C GLY A 85 -10.03 13.52 -9.58
N ILE A 86 -10.49 12.53 -8.80
CA ILE A 86 -11.86 11.98 -8.88
C ILE A 86 -12.88 13.00 -8.39
N ALA A 87 -12.50 13.78 -7.37
CA ALA A 87 -13.30 14.85 -6.82
C ALA A 87 -12.53 16.18 -6.82
N ARG A 88 -13.23 17.30 -6.97
CA ARG A 88 -12.64 18.64 -6.82
C ARG A 88 -12.65 19.05 -5.35
N ASN A 89 -11.59 19.72 -4.88
CA ASN A 89 -11.55 20.31 -3.53
C ASN A 89 -12.50 21.51 -3.45
N ASN A 90 -13.75 21.25 -3.18
CA ASN A 90 -14.82 22.25 -3.09
C ASN A 90 -15.49 22.22 -1.71
N LEU A 91 -16.48 23.10 -1.51
CA LEU A 91 -17.22 23.20 -0.25
C LEU A 91 -17.87 21.87 0.17
N ALA A 92 -18.41 21.10 -0.80
CA ALA A 92 -19.04 19.81 -0.51
C ALA A 92 -18.04 18.81 0.06
N MET A 93 -16.81 18.73 -0.51
CA MET A 93 -15.76 17.85 0.01
C MET A 93 -15.23 18.29 1.36
N ARG A 94 -15.14 19.62 1.60
CA ARG A 94 -14.79 20.17 2.95
C ARG A 94 -15.85 19.81 3.98
N LEU A 95 -17.13 19.93 3.63
CA LEU A 95 -18.23 19.51 4.51
C LEU A 95 -18.22 18.01 4.79
N LEU A 96 -17.93 17.18 3.77
CA LEU A 96 -17.78 15.74 3.92
C LEU A 96 -16.61 15.40 4.86
N ARG A 97 -15.44 16.03 4.67
CA ARG A 97 -14.28 15.88 5.57
C ARG A 97 -14.66 16.21 7.02
N ASN A 98 -15.33 17.33 7.24
CA ASN A 98 -15.76 17.73 8.58
C ASN A 98 -16.77 16.74 9.21
N LYS A 99 -17.66 16.15 8.40
CA LYS A 99 -18.58 15.11 8.88
C LYS A 99 -17.83 13.82 9.24
N LEU A 100 -16.90 13.37 8.40
CA LEU A 100 -16.07 12.20 8.67
C LEU A 100 -15.16 12.43 9.89
N LYS A 101 -14.50 13.60 9.99
CA LYS A 101 -13.75 13.97 11.20
C LYS A 101 -14.60 13.84 12.46
N ARG A 102 -15.83 14.38 12.47
CA ARG A 102 -16.74 14.27 13.61
C ARG A 102 -17.12 12.81 13.90
N ALA A 103 -17.25 11.96 12.88
CA ALA A 103 -17.49 10.53 13.06
C ALA A 103 -16.27 9.82 13.67
N TYR A 104 -15.06 10.15 13.19
CA TYR A 104 -13.81 9.62 13.74
C TYR A 104 -13.60 10.01 15.21
N LEU A 105 -13.93 11.24 15.58
CA LEU A 105 -13.89 11.70 16.97
C LEU A 105 -14.87 10.96 17.91
N GLN A 106 -15.79 10.16 17.39
CA GLN A 106 -16.67 9.31 18.20
C GLN A 106 -16.10 7.92 18.44
N ALA A 107 -15.02 7.55 17.73
CA ALA A 107 -14.37 6.26 17.91
C ALA A 107 -13.55 6.22 19.19
N ASP A 108 -13.56 5.09 19.86
CA ASP A 108 -12.67 4.81 20.99
C ASP A 108 -11.23 4.54 20.51
N CYS A 109 -11.09 3.98 19.30
CA CYS A 109 -9.82 3.72 18.66
C CYS A 109 -9.96 3.81 17.13
N ILE A 110 -8.91 4.31 16.49
CA ILE A 110 -8.80 4.33 15.03
C ILE A 110 -7.51 3.64 14.64
N VAL A 111 -7.63 2.63 13.80
CA VAL A 111 -6.49 1.89 13.25
C VAL A 111 -6.17 2.43 11.87
N VAL A 112 -4.91 2.80 11.65
CA VAL A 112 -4.34 3.26 10.38
C VAL A 112 -3.22 2.34 9.94
N LEU A 113 -2.74 2.47 8.70
CA LEU A 113 -1.82 1.52 8.10
C LEU A 113 -0.35 1.90 8.26
N ASP A 114 -0.05 3.20 8.41
CA ASP A 114 1.30 3.72 8.56
C ASP A 114 1.33 5.06 9.32
N GLU A 115 2.53 5.55 9.57
CA GLU A 115 2.76 6.81 10.26
C GLU A 115 2.27 8.02 9.45
N ASP A 116 2.38 8.00 8.12
CA ASP A 116 1.94 9.11 7.28
C ASP A 116 0.40 9.29 7.35
N MET A 117 -0.35 8.19 7.44
CA MET A 117 -1.79 8.22 7.67
C MET A 117 -2.12 8.71 9.10
N GLN A 118 -1.32 8.29 10.09
CA GLN A 118 -1.46 8.76 11.47
C GLN A 118 -1.26 10.27 11.54
N ASP A 119 -0.17 10.79 10.99
CA ASP A 119 0.16 12.21 10.98
C ASP A 119 -0.94 13.03 10.30
N ARG A 120 -1.46 12.56 9.17
CA ARG A 120 -2.57 13.21 8.49
C ARG A 120 -3.83 13.31 9.35
N LEU A 121 -4.15 12.28 10.14
CA LEU A 121 -5.31 12.34 11.05
C LEU A 121 -5.04 13.25 12.25
N VAL A 122 -3.81 13.32 12.73
CA VAL A 122 -3.41 14.30 13.75
C VAL A 122 -3.58 15.71 13.21
N ASP A 123 -3.18 15.98 11.96
CA ASP A 123 -3.42 17.27 11.29
C ASP A 123 -4.91 17.58 11.12
N TRP A 124 -5.75 16.56 11.00
CA TRP A 124 -7.20 16.73 11.06
C TRP A 124 -7.69 17.07 12.47
N GLY A 125 -6.83 16.97 13.50
CA GLY A 125 -7.15 17.18 14.91
C GLY A 125 -7.82 15.97 15.56
N ILE A 126 -7.48 14.76 15.11
CA ILE A 126 -7.78 13.52 15.83
C ILE A 126 -6.68 13.34 16.90
N PRO A 127 -7.03 13.08 18.17
CA PRO A 127 -6.06 12.86 19.23
C PRO A 127 -5.16 11.64 18.93
N ALA A 128 -3.83 11.80 19.07
CA ALA A 128 -2.86 10.75 18.77
C ALA A 128 -3.02 9.52 19.67
N ASP A 129 -3.49 9.68 20.88
CA ASP A 129 -3.75 8.58 21.84
C ASP A 129 -4.89 7.64 21.39
N ARG A 130 -5.74 8.07 20.45
CA ARG A 130 -6.77 7.24 19.82
C ARG A 130 -6.32 6.52 18.57
N LEU A 131 -5.13 6.82 18.05
CA LEU A 131 -4.60 6.25 16.82
C LEU A 131 -3.69 5.05 17.14
N ARG A 132 -3.85 3.98 16.37
CA ARG A 132 -2.99 2.81 16.42
C ARG A 132 -2.57 2.45 15.00
N ILE A 133 -1.33 2.04 14.83
CA ILE A 133 -0.83 1.59 13.52
C ILE A 133 -0.88 0.08 13.51
N VAL A 134 -1.65 -0.48 12.58
CA VAL A 134 -1.60 -1.90 12.21
C VAL A 134 -1.52 -1.95 10.69
N PRO A 135 -0.36 -2.28 10.13
CA PRO A 135 -0.16 -2.29 8.69
C PRO A 135 -0.97 -3.39 8.01
N ASN A 136 -1.18 -3.26 6.72
CA ASN A 136 -1.59 -4.40 5.91
C ASN A 136 -0.49 -5.47 5.93
N TRP A 137 -0.83 -6.70 5.59
CA TRP A 137 0.04 -7.85 5.76
C TRP A 137 0.17 -8.70 4.51
N MET A 138 1.15 -9.62 4.54
CA MET A 138 1.28 -10.75 3.65
C MET A 138 1.37 -12.03 4.47
N ASP A 139 0.75 -13.11 3.99
CA ASP A 139 0.95 -14.43 4.57
C ASP A 139 2.33 -14.96 4.12
N CYS A 140 3.32 -14.81 5.00
CA CYS A 140 4.69 -15.19 4.71
C CYS A 140 4.89 -16.71 4.55
N SER A 141 3.92 -17.52 4.93
CA SER A 141 3.93 -18.97 4.64
C SER A 141 3.49 -19.29 3.20
N GLN A 142 2.67 -18.42 2.60
CA GLN A 142 2.17 -18.59 1.23
C GLN A 142 3.06 -17.91 0.19
N VAL A 143 3.69 -16.78 0.54
CA VAL A 143 4.65 -16.10 -0.33
C VAL A 143 6.05 -16.31 0.23
N VAL A 144 6.81 -17.15 -0.48
CA VAL A 144 8.19 -17.53 -0.09
C VAL A 144 9.17 -17.13 -1.18
N PRO A 145 10.44 -16.81 -0.83
CA PRO A 145 11.48 -16.51 -1.82
C PRO A 145 11.79 -17.70 -2.71
N VAL A 146 11.70 -17.52 -4.04
CA VAL A 146 12.08 -18.52 -5.07
C VAL A 146 13.16 -17.89 -5.97
N LYS A 147 14.41 -17.84 -5.48
CA LYS A 147 15.54 -17.14 -6.15
C LYS A 147 16.38 -18.04 -7.05
N THR A 148 16.13 -19.36 -7.04
CA THR A 148 16.79 -20.33 -7.89
C THR A 148 15.76 -21.18 -8.60
N ASN A 149 16.07 -21.63 -9.83
CA ASN A 149 15.15 -22.45 -10.65
C ASN A 149 13.73 -21.87 -10.79
N ASN A 150 13.60 -20.55 -10.80
CA ASN A 150 12.32 -19.86 -10.85
C ASN A 150 11.60 -20.14 -12.17
N LEU A 151 10.41 -20.77 -12.09
CA LEU A 151 9.65 -21.19 -13.27
C LEU A 151 9.11 -19.98 -14.05
N PHE A 152 8.73 -18.90 -13.37
CA PHE A 152 8.28 -17.70 -14.02
C PHE A 152 9.38 -17.08 -14.90
N ARG A 153 10.63 -17.02 -14.41
CA ARG A 153 11.77 -16.55 -15.22
C ARG A 153 11.98 -17.42 -16.47
N LYS A 154 11.92 -18.77 -16.33
CA LYS A 154 12.03 -19.69 -17.46
C LYS A 154 10.94 -19.51 -18.49
N GLN A 155 9.69 -19.40 -18.05
CA GLN A 155 8.53 -19.23 -18.93
C GLN A 155 8.57 -17.93 -19.74
N HIS A 156 9.20 -16.89 -19.20
CA HIS A 156 9.25 -15.57 -19.81
C HIS A 156 10.63 -15.20 -20.38
N GLY A 157 11.58 -16.14 -20.44
CA GLY A 157 12.91 -15.93 -21.01
C GLY A 157 13.74 -14.87 -20.27
N LEU A 158 13.64 -14.83 -18.93
CA LEU A 158 14.26 -13.81 -18.07
C LEU A 158 15.53 -14.32 -17.34
N GLU A 159 16.03 -15.52 -17.68
CA GLU A 159 17.07 -16.20 -16.89
C GLU A 159 18.39 -15.41 -16.84
N ASP A 160 18.78 -14.80 -17.95
CA ASP A 160 20.03 -14.03 -18.09
C ASP A 160 19.77 -12.50 -18.11
N GLN A 161 18.68 -12.04 -17.48
CA GLN A 161 18.31 -10.64 -17.49
C GLN A 161 18.23 -10.08 -16.07
N PHE A 162 18.55 -8.80 -15.91
CA PHE A 162 18.22 -8.05 -14.70
C PHE A 162 16.76 -7.60 -14.78
N VAL A 163 15.91 -8.14 -13.92
CA VAL A 163 14.46 -7.94 -13.97
C VAL A 163 14.02 -6.86 -12.97
N VAL A 164 13.60 -5.72 -13.50
CA VAL A 164 12.87 -4.69 -12.75
C VAL A 164 11.38 -4.99 -12.88
N MET A 165 10.64 -5.05 -11.78
CA MET A 165 9.23 -5.43 -11.85
C MET A 165 8.34 -4.48 -11.05
N HIS A 166 7.21 -4.09 -11.64
CA HIS A 166 6.07 -3.54 -10.91
C HIS A 166 4.93 -4.56 -10.98
N SER A 167 4.47 -5.05 -9.83
CA SER A 167 3.33 -5.98 -9.76
C SER A 167 2.17 -5.35 -9.01
N GLY A 168 1.01 -5.25 -9.65
CA GLY A 168 -0.21 -4.70 -9.07
C GLY A 168 -1.01 -3.81 -10.02
N ASN A 169 -1.82 -2.91 -9.46
CA ASN A 169 -2.66 -2.00 -10.23
C ASN A 169 -1.82 -1.03 -11.07
N LEU A 170 -2.13 -0.93 -12.38
CA LEU A 170 -1.54 0.03 -13.33
C LEU A 170 -2.46 1.27 -13.40
N GLY A 171 -2.55 2.00 -12.28
CA GLY A 171 -3.48 3.11 -12.09
C GLY A 171 -2.80 4.48 -12.10
N MET A 172 -3.61 5.50 -11.79
CA MET A 172 -3.18 6.92 -11.78
C MET A 172 -2.19 7.25 -10.66
N THR A 173 -2.25 6.51 -9.54
CA THR A 173 -1.46 6.81 -8.32
C THR A 173 0.00 6.44 -8.45
N GLN A 174 0.36 5.53 -9.36
CA GLN A 174 1.68 4.93 -9.42
C GLN A 174 2.68 5.67 -10.31
N LYS A 175 2.24 6.66 -11.11
CA LYS A 175 3.13 7.44 -12.01
C LYS A 175 4.09 6.57 -12.84
N LEU A 176 3.59 5.45 -13.39
CA LEU A 176 4.41 4.46 -14.10
C LEU A 176 4.92 4.93 -15.47
N ASP A 177 4.35 5.99 -16.03
CA ASP A 177 4.85 6.67 -17.21
C ASP A 177 6.30 7.10 -17.06
N VAL A 178 6.66 7.68 -15.93
CA VAL A 178 8.05 8.10 -15.63
C VAL A 178 8.99 6.88 -15.53
N LEU A 179 8.51 5.76 -14.99
CA LEU A 179 9.27 4.51 -14.93
C LEU A 179 9.52 3.94 -16.33
N VAL A 180 8.52 3.96 -17.22
CA VAL A 180 8.66 3.54 -18.62
C VAL A 180 9.71 4.38 -19.34
N ASP A 181 9.68 5.73 -19.18
CA ASP A 181 10.66 6.62 -19.79
C ASP A 181 12.07 6.44 -19.22
N ALA A 182 12.20 6.22 -17.90
CA ALA A 182 13.47 5.91 -17.27
C ALA A 182 14.05 4.59 -17.82
N MET A 183 13.19 3.57 -18.03
CA MET A 183 13.65 2.29 -18.57
C MET A 183 14.13 2.39 -20.02
N LYS A 184 13.50 3.22 -20.85
CA LYS A 184 13.98 3.51 -22.21
C LYS A 184 15.37 4.16 -22.17
N GLN A 185 15.61 5.08 -21.24
CA GLN A 185 16.89 5.73 -21.04
C GLN A 185 17.98 4.74 -20.59
N VAL A 186 17.66 3.80 -19.67
CA VAL A 186 18.57 2.74 -19.25
C VAL A 186 19.05 1.93 -20.45
N ASN A 187 18.16 1.52 -21.33
CA ASN A 187 18.49 0.66 -22.46
C ASN A 187 19.13 1.40 -23.65
N SER A 188 19.08 2.73 -23.70
CA SER A 188 19.74 3.53 -24.74
C SER A 188 21.18 3.94 -24.42
N SER A 189 21.66 3.69 -23.20
CA SER A 189 23.01 4.05 -22.80
C SER A 189 24.04 3.00 -23.29
N SER A 190 25.00 3.46 -24.10
CA SER A 190 26.05 2.62 -24.71
C SER A 190 26.99 1.89 -23.71
N GLU A 191 27.03 2.34 -22.47
CA GLU A 191 27.76 1.65 -21.38
C GLU A 191 27.10 0.32 -20.95
N TYR A 192 25.84 0.10 -21.35
CA TYR A 192 25.00 -1.00 -20.85
C TYR A 192 25.04 -2.27 -21.73
N ASP A 193 25.57 -2.17 -22.96
CA ASP A 193 25.56 -3.24 -23.96
C ASP A 193 26.40 -4.50 -23.57
N GLN A 194 27.11 -4.47 -22.45
CA GLN A 194 28.07 -5.54 -22.15
C GLN A 194 27.81 -6.36 -20.89
N ILE A 195 26.89 -6.00 -19.98
CA ILE A 195 26.88 -6.67 -18.68
C ILE A 195 25.57 -7.39 -18.32
N ASN A 196 24.37 -6.86 -18.58
CA ASN A 196 23.10 -7.57 -18.37
C ASN A 196 21.94 -6.80 -19.05
N ARG A 197 21.27 -7.45 -19.98
CA ARG A 197 20.01 -6.90 -20.53
C ARG A 197 19.01 -6.65 -19.41
N THR A 198 18.64 -5.38 -19.18
CA THR A 198 17.63 -5.03 -18.15
C THR A 198 16.25 -5.04 -18.76
N THR A 199 15.32 -5.75 -18.14
CA THR A 199 13.93 -5.85 -18.56
C THR A 199 13.01 -5.30 -17.50
N LEU A 200 12.03 -4.45 -17.92
CA LEU A 200 10.93 -3.99 -17.07
C LEU A 200 9.70 -4.88 -17.29
N MET A 201 9.22 -5.50 -16.23
CA MET A 201 7.99 -6.27 -16.20
C MET A 201 6.89 -5.46 -15.50
N LEU A 202 5.82 -5.15 -16.23
CA LEU A 202 4.61 -4.52 -15.69
C LEU A 202 3.52 -5.60 -15.58
N VAL A 203 3.38 -6.17 -14.37
CA VAL A 203 2.47 -7.28 -14.08
C VAL A 203 1.21 -6.74 -13.42
N GLY A 204 0.07 -6.86 -14.07
CA GLY A 204 -1.21 -6.40 -13.55
C GLY A 204 -2.12 -5.80 -14.61
N ASN A 205 -3.14 -5.10 -14.14
CA ASN A 205 -4.09 -4.39 -14.99
C ASN A 205 -4.48 -3.06 -14.33
N GLY A 206 -5.13 -2.16 -15.06
CA GLY A 206 -5.57 -0.87 -14.52
C GLY A 206 -5.90 0.13 -15.61
N GLY A 207 -6.44 1.27 -15.20
CA GLY A 207 -6.94 2.29 -16.12
C GLY A 207 -5.91 2.94 -17.04
N ARG A 208 -4.61 2.81 -16.72
CA ARG A 208 -3.52 3.38 -17.53
C ARG A 208 -2.77 2.32 -18.35
N ARG A 209 -3.18 1.04 -18.29
CA ARG A 209 -2.46 -0.03 -19.00
C ARG A 209 -2.28 0.26 -20.49
N ALA A 210 -3.35 0.57 -21.21
CA ALA A 210 -3.31 0.83 -22.66
C ALA A 210 -2.41 2.03 -23.03
N GLU A 211 -2.40 3.07 -22.18
CA GLU A 211 -1.53 4.25 -22.35
C GLU A 211 -0.06 3.88 -22.16
N LEU A 212 0.25 3.08 -21.13
CA LEU A 212 1.61 2.60 -20.86
C LEU A 212 2.11 1.64 -21.96
N GLU A 213 1.27 0.75 -22.48
CA GLU A 213 1.59 -0.12 -23.60
C GLU A 213 1.92 0.68 -24.86
N LEU A 214 1.12 1.74 -25.15
CA LEU A 214 1.41 2.65 -26.26
C LEU A 214 2.73 3.41 -26.04
N GLN A 215 2.97 3.93 -24.83
CA GLN A 215 4.21 4.62 -24.49
C GLN A 215 5.42 3.68 -24.64
N ALA A 216 5.31 2.41 -24.24
CA ALA A 216 6.38 1.42 -24.34
C ALA A 216 6.56 0.83 -25.75
N SER A 217 5.71 1.17 -26.71
CA SER A 217 5.76 0.60 -28.08
C SER A 217 7.14 0.76 -28.71
N GLY A 218 7.62 -0.30 -29.38
CA GLY A 218 8.96 -0.35 -29.99
C GLY A 218 10.11 -0.62 -28.99
N THR A 219 9.81 -0.89 -27.71
CA THR A 219 10.82 -1.20 -26.69
C THR A 219 10.63 -2.63 -26.18
N GLU A 220 11.35 -3.59 -26.78
CA GLU A 220 11.22 -5.04 -26.45
C GLU A 220 11.54 -5.38 -24.99
N THR A 221 12.32 -4.56 -24.32
CA THR A 221 12.72 -4.73 -22.91
C THR A 221 11.66 -4.28 -21.92
N ILE A 222 10.47 -3.83 -22.38
CA ILE A 222 9.34 -3.49 -21.53
C ILE A 222 8.19 -4.45 -21.85
N GLN A 223 7.83 -5.30 -20.91
CA GLN A 223 6.83 -6.35 -21.08
C GLN A 223 5.64 -6.15 -20.14
N PHE A 224 4.44 -6.45 -20.64
CA PHE A 224 3.18 -6.35 -19.90
C PHE A 224 2.56 -7.72 -19.72
N LEU A 225 2.27 -8.09 -18.47
CA LEU A 225 1.54 -9.30 -18.14
C LEU A 225 0.25 -8.99 -17.39
N CYS A 226 -0.70 -9.91 -17.43
CA CYS A 226 -1.89 -9.86 -16.58
C CYS A 226 -1.56 -10.19 -15.13
N TYR A 227 -2.52 -9.96 -14.22
CA TYR A 227 -2.41 -10.45 -12.85
C TYR A 227 -2.10 -11.94 -12.82
N GLN A 228 -1.16 -12.30 -11.96
CA GLN A 228 -0.80 -13.70 -11.77
C GLN A 228 -1.75 -14.37 -10.78
N PRO A 229 -2.04 -15.67 -10.95
CA PRO A 229 -2.79 -16.45 -9.98
C PRO A 229 -2.14 -16.43 -8.59
N LYS A 230 -2.95 -16.56 -7.55
CA LYS A 230 -2.46 -16.54 -6.17
C LYS A 230 -1.41 -17.63 -5.90
N GLU A 231 -1.58 -18.77 -6.53
CA GLU A 231 -0.72 -19.97 -6.41
C GLU A 231 0.67 -19.73 -6.99
N SER A 232 0.79 -18.81 -7.95
CA SER A 232 2.08 -18.48 -8.61
C SER A 232 2.73 -17.20 -8.06
N LEU A 233 2.19 -16.58 -7.00
CA LEU A 233 2.72 -15.33 -6.48
C LEU A 233 4.16 -15.45 -5.98
N SER A 234 4.55 -16.55 -5.33
CA SER A 234 5.92 -16.78 -4.89
C SER A 234 6.89 -16.74 -6.08
N GLU A 235 6.59 -17.47 -7.15
CA GLU A 235 7.39 -17.51 -8.37
C GLU A 235 7.43 -16.14 -9.06
N SER A 236 6.27 -15.54 -9.27
CA SER A 236 6.12 -14.27 -9.98
C SER A 236 6.83 -13.12 -9.24
N LEU A 237 6.59 -12.94 -7.93
CA LEU A 237 7.23 -11.88 -7.17
C LEU A 237 8.74 -12.11 -6.99
N SER A 238 9.17 -13.36 -6.82
CA SER A 238 10.58 -13.71 -6.69
C SER A 238 11.37 -13.63 -8.00
N ALA A 239 10.69 -13.55 -9.14
CA ALA A 239 11.33 -13.44 -10.44
C ALA A 239 12.06 -12.11 -10.65
N ALA A 240 11.66 -11.06 -9.92
CA ALA A 240 12.33 -9.78 -9.97
C ALA A 240 13.68 -9.80 -9.23
N ASP A 241 14.65 -9.06 -9.78
CA ASP A 241 15.87 -8.67 -9.08
C ASP A 241 15.65 -7.38 -8.29
N LEU A 242 14.77 -6.50 -8.79
CA LEU A 242 14.40 -5.24 -8.17
C LEU A 242 12.89 -4.99 -8.34
N HIS A 243 12.16 -4.85 -7.25
CA HIS A 243 10.74 -4.50 -7.28
C HIS A 243 10.50 -3.00 -7.12
N VAL A 244 9.57 -2.46 -7.91
CA VAL A 244 9.17 -1.06 -7.84
C VAL A 244 7.92 -0.88 -6.97
N VAL A 245 8.04 -0.03 -5.96
CA VAL A 245 6.91 0.55 -5.22
C VAL A 245 6.83 2.02 -5.60
N SER A 246 5.74 2.42 -6.26
CA SER A 246 5.59 3.79 -6.74
C SER A 246 4.30 4.41 -6.21
N MET A 247 4.39 5.67 -5.77
CA MET A 247 3.30 6.47 -5.23
C MET A 247 3.53 7.96 -5.50
N GLY A 248 2.50 8.65 -6.02
CA GLY A 248 2.58 10.09 -6.26
C GLY A 248 2.59 10.92 -4.97
N GLN A 249 3.13 12.14 -5.04
CA GLN A 249 3.18 13.09 -3.92
C GLN A 249 1.80 13.42 -3.36
N GLU A 250 0.81 13.49 -4.22
CA GLU A 250 -0.55 13.92 -3.91
C GLU A 250 -1.32 12.98 -2.97
N ILE A 251 -0.94 11.68 -2.93
CA ILE A 251 -1.62 10.66 -2.13
C ILE A 251 -0.88 10.31 -0.83
N MET A 252 0.25 10.94 -0.55
CA MET A 252 1.01 10.71 0.68
C MET A 252 0.11 10.88 1.91
N GLY A 253 0.10 9.89 2.79
CA GLY A 253 -0.72 9.85 3.99
C GLY A 253 -2.22 9.67 3.75
N CYS A 254 -2.67 9.45 2.49
CA CYS A 254 -4.08 9.13 2.20
C CYS A 254 -4.34 7.63 2.17
N LEU A 255 -3.33 6.85 1.84
CA LEU A 255 -3.33 5.38 1.75
C LEU A 255 -1.90 4.84 1.88
N ALA A 256 -1.76 3.56 2.20
CA ALA A 256 -0.47 2.85 2.22
C ALA A 256 -0.33 1.92 0.99
N PRO A 257 0.88 1.76 0.42
CA PRO A 257 1.10 0.91 -0.76
C PRO A 257 1.14 -0.57 -0.38
N SER A 258 0.00 -1.25 -0.43
CA SER A 258 -0.17 -2.65 0.00
C SER A 258 0.74 -3.67 -0.70
N LYS A 259 1.22 -3.37 -1.92
CA LYS A 259 2.14 -4.26 -2.66
C LYS A 259 3.50 -4.47 -1.99
N LEU A 260 3.92 -3.52 -1.15
CA LEU A 260 5.19 -3.57 -0.44
C LEU A 260 5.36 -4.86 0.36
N TYR A 261 4.32 -5.30 1.05
CA TYR A 261 4.37 -6.48 1.93
C TYR A 261 4.65 -7.77 1.16
N GLY A 262 4.04 -7.94 -0.02
CA GLY A 262 4.34 -9.07 -0.91
C GLY A 262 5.76 -9.05 -1.47
N ILE A 263 6.28 -7.87 -1.78
CA ILE A 263 7.65 -7.66 -2.25
C ILE A 263 8.65 -8.07 -1.17
N LEU A 264 8.47 -7.58 0.04
CA LEU A 264 9.31 -7.94 1.18
C LEU A 264 9.26 -9.44 1.46
N ALA A 265 8.06 -10.03 1.47
CA ALA A 265 7.86 -11.47 1.68
C ALA A 265 8.57 -12.33 0.60
N SER A 266 8.65 -11.86 -0.65
CA SER A 266 9.36 -12.55 -1.73
C SER A 266 10.90 -12.45 -1.63
N GLY A 267 11.43 -11.74 -0.65
CA GLY A 267 12.87 -11.53 -0.47
C GLY A 267 13.50 -10.77 -1.65
N THR A 268 12.80 -9.75 -2.16
CA THR A 268 13.28 -8.95 -3.30
C THR A 268 13.58 -7.52 -2.87
N PRO A 269 14.73 -6.94 -3.26
CA PRO A 269 15.05 -5.53 -3.04
C PRO A 269 14.02 -4.57 -3.63
N VAL A 270 13.93 -3.36 -3.05
CA VAL A 270 12.92 -2.37 -3.38
C VAL A 270 13.52 -1.14 -4.06
N LEU A 271 12.94 -0.71 -5.17
CA LEU A 271 13.06 0.67 -5.67
C LEU A 271 11.79 1.43 -5.27
N ALA A 272 11.90 2.26 -4.26
CA ALA A 272 10.80 3.09 -3.78
C ALA A 272 10.79 4.43 -4.53
N ILE A 273 9.83 4.61 -5.44
CA ILE A 273 9.57 5.87 -6.14
C ILE A 273 8.44 6.56 -5.39
N VAL A 274 8.77 7.20 -4.29
CA VAL A 274 7.82 7.76 -3.33
C VAL A 274 8.28 9.14 -2.82
N PRO A 275 7.39 9.97 -2.27
CA PRO A 275 7.78 11.26 -1.71
C PRO A 275 8.88 11.12 -0.66
N LYS A 276 9.87 12.01 -0.70
CA LYS A 276 10.97 12.03 0.26
C LYS A 276 10.43 12.14 1.70
N GLY A 277 10.95 11.30 2.58
CA GLY A 277 10.54 11.26 3.99
C GLY A 277 9.19 10.58 4.27
N ASN A 278 8.53 9.99 3.27
CA ASN A 278 7.35 9.14 3.45
C ASN A 278 7.71 7.85 4.23
N ALA A 279 6.72 7.17 4.81
CA ALA A 279 6.92 5.95 5.62
C ALA A 279 7.72 4.86 4.87
N VAL A 280 7.43 4.65 3.58
CA VAL A 280 8.17 3.67 2.75
C VAL A 280 9.60 4.14 2.49
N TRP A 281 9.82 5.42 2.20
CA TRP A 281 11.16 6.00 2.05
C TRP A 281 12.02 5.74 3.29
N ARG A 282 11.50 6.16 4.46
CA ARG A 282 12.18 5.96 5.75
C ARG A 282 12.50 4.50 6.02
N MET A 283 11.56 3.58 5.72
CA MET A 283 11.74 2.15 5.89
C MET A 283 12.87 1.61 4.99
N VAL A 284 12.84 1.93 3.69
CA VAL A 284 13.83 1.43 2.72
C VAL A 284 15.24 1.88 3.10
N GLU A 285 15.40 3.13 3.54
CA GLU A 285 16.70 3.66 3.98
C GLU A 285 17.16 3.01 5.30
N ARG A 286 16.30 3.00 6.32
CA ARG A 286 16.63 2.49 7.65
C ARG A 286 17.01 1.01 7.62
N GLU A 287 16.24 0.19 6.93
CA GLU A 287 16.43 -1.25 6.86
C GLU A 287 17.36 -1.67 5.71
N ARG A 288 17.85 -0.71 4.92
CA ARG A 288 18.75 -0.93 3.76
C ARG A 288 18.17 -1.94 2.76
N LEU A 289 16.93 -1.69 2.32
CA LEU A 289 16.15 -2.61 1.48
C LEU A 289 16.31 -2.35 -0.01
N GLY A 290 16.99 -1.26 -0.40
CA GLY A 290 17.12 -0.90 -1.81
C GLY A 290 17.39 0.59 -2.00
N TRP A 291 16.70 1.19 -2.96
CA TRP A 291 16.88 2.57 -3.41
C TRP A 291 15.61 3.39 -3.24
N THR A 292 15.78 4.68 -3.02
CA THR A 292 14.70 5.66 -2.91
C THR A 292 14.89 6.75 -3.95
N VAL A 293 13.81 7.14 -4.65
CA VAL A 293 13.79 8.20 -5.66
C VAL A 293 12.49 8.97 -5.54
N GLU A 294 12.53 10.28 -5.74
CA GLU A 294 11.31 11.11 -5.73
C GLU A 294 10.42 10.84 -6.96
N PRO A 295 9.09 10.92 -6.83
CA PRO A 295 8.18 10.75 -7.96
C PRO A 295 8.42 11.83 -9.02
N GLY A 296 8.56 11.40 -10.28
CA GLY A 296 8.84 12.32 -11.40
C GLY A 296 10.31 12.50 -11.74
N ASP A 297 11.25 12.07 -10.90
CA ASP A 297 12.69 12.10 -11.21
C ASP A 297 13.08 10.91 -12.11
N ARG A 298 12.82 11.06 -13.41
CA ARG A 298 13.17 10.05 -14.43
C ARG A 298 14.65 9.67 -14.39
N ASP A 299 15.53 10.67 -14.31
CA ASP A 299 16.97 10.42 -14.36
C ASP A 299 17.46 9.75 -13.07
N GLY A 300 16.87 10.09 -11.92
CA GLY A 300 17.11 9.41 -10.64
C GLY A 300 16.67 7.95 -10.68
N ILE A 301 15.51 7.66 -11.27
CA ILE A 301 15.01 6.29 -11.45
C ILE A 301 15.98 5.50 -12.34
N ALA A 302 16.40 6.06 -13.48
CA ALA A 302 17.34 5.41 -14.39
C ALA A 302 18.68 5.12 -13.68
N ARG A 303 19.26 6.11 -12.96
CA ARG A 303 20.50 5.89 -12.18
C ARG A 303 20.33 4.82 -11.10
N ALA A 304 19.21 4.78 -10.41
CA ALA A 304 18.94 3.78 -9.37
C ALA A 304 18.88 2.36 -9.95
N ILE A 305 18.19 2.18 -11.09
CA ILE A 305 18.12 0.90 -11.81
C ILE A 305 19.52 0.47 -12.27
N GLN A 306 20.30 1.38 -12.87
CA GLN A 306 21.67 1.11 -13.32
C GLN A 306 22.60 0.75 -12.15
N ALA A 307 22.47 1.45 -11.02
CA ALA A 307 23.22 1.13 -9.81
C ALA A 307 22.87 -0.25 -9.27
N ALA A 308 21.57 -0.58 -9.22
CA ALA A 308 21.10 -1.89 -8.75
C ALA A 308 21.62 -3.04 -9.62
N ALA A 309 21.60 -2.88 -10.95
CA ALA A 309 22.07 -3.90 -11.88
C ALA A 309 23.59 -4.18 -11.81
N LYS A 310 24.36 -3.24 -11.26
CA LYS A 310 25.81 -3.39 -11.02
C LYS A 310 26.15 -4.02 -9.68
N VAL A 311 25.16 -4.19 -8.78
CA VAL A 311 25.37 -4.79 -7.45
C VAL A 311 25.58 -6.29 -7.59
N PRO A 312 26.61 -6.88 -6.95
CA PRO A 312 26.81 -8.33 -6.93
C PRO A 312 25.55 -9.07 -6.45
N ARG A 313 25.25 -10.20 -7.09
CA ARG A 313 24.03 -10.98 -6.81
C ARG A 313 23.90 -11.34 -5.32
N GLU A 314 24.99 -11.69 -4.67
CA GLU A 314 25.01 -12.00 -3.23
C GLU A 314 24.53 -10.83 -2.37
N ASN A 315 24.91 -9.60 -2.71
CA ASN A 315 24.49 -8.40 -2.00
C ASN A 315 23.01 -8.08 -2.25
N MET A 316 22.52 -8.32 -3.48
CA MET A 316 21.08 -8.20 -3.78
C MET A 316 20.27 -9.24 -2.97
N LEU A 317 20.74 -10.47 -2.89
CA LEU A 317 20.10 -11.51 -2.09
C LEU A 317 20.11 -11.16 -0.59
N ALA A 318 21.24 -10.66 -0.06
CA ALA A 318 21.33 -10.21 1.32
C ALA A 318 20.38 -9.03 1.62
N MET A 319 20.20 -8.11 0.66
CA MET A 319 19.25 -7.00 0.75
C MET A 319 17.80 -7.51 0.76
N GLY A 320 17.47 -8.45 -0.11
CA GLY A 320 16.17 -9.10 -0.16
C GLY A 320 15.87 -9.90 1.11
N GLN A 321 16.88 -10.59 1.67
CA GLN A 321 16.74 -11.34 2.91
C GLN A 321 16.37 -10.44 4.11
N ARG A 322 16.98 -9.25 4.22
CA ARG A 322 16.57 -8.26 5.25
C ARG A 322 15.11 -7.87 5.10
N GLY A 323 14.65 -7.69 3.85
CA GLY A 323 13.24 -7.43 3.56
C GLY A 323 12.32 -8.57 4.01
N ARG A 324 12.73 -9.83 3.76
CA ARG A 324 12.01 -11.02 4.20
C ARG A 324 11.90 -11.10 5.73
N GLU A 325 13.00 -10.91 6.43
CA GLU A 325 13.04 -10.90 7.90
C GLU A 325 12.17 -9.78 8.49
N LEU A 326 12.15 -8.60 7.85
CA LEU A 326 11.27 -7.51 8.22
C LEU A 326 9.80 -7.89 8.01
N ALA A 327 9.46 -8.54 6.88
CA ALA A 327 8.10 -8.99 6.60
C ALA A 327 7.62 -10.01 7.65
N GLU A 328 8.41 -11.00 7.97
CA GLU A 328 8.08 -12.01 8.98
C GLU A 328 7.90 -11.42 10.39
N ARG A 329 8.72 -10.43 10.73
CA ARG A 329 8.70 -9.81 12.06
C ARG A 329 7.55 -8.82 12.25
N LEU A 330 7.20 -8.02 11.22
CA LEU A 330 6.27 -6.89 11.36
C LEU A 330 5.03 -6.96 10.47
N TYR A 331 5.10 -7.65 9.35
CA TYR A 331 4.07 -7.63 8.30
C TYR A 331 3.50 -9.00 7.96
N ASP A 332 3.86 -10.02 8.75
CA ASP A 332 3.21 -11.33 8.62
C ASP A 332 1.76 -11.25 9.10
N LYS A 333 0.88 -11.94 8.38
CA LYS A 333 -0.54 -12.01 8.69
C LYS A 333 -0.80 -12.31 10.17
N LYS A 334 -0.06 -13.27 10.74
CA LYS A 334 -0.24 -13.68 12.14
C LYS A 334 0.08 -12.51 13.07
N VAL A 335 1.20 -11.83 12.86
CA VAL A 335 1.64 -10.71 13.69
C VAL A 335 0.62 -9.56 13.62
N CYS A 336 0.19 -9.16 12.43
CA CYS A 336 -0.77 -8.06 12.28
C CYS A 336 -2.15 -8.42 12.84
N CYS A 337 -2.60 -9.68 12.69
CA CYS A 337 -3.85 -10.13 13.29
C CYS A 337 -3.78 -10.14 14.83
N GLU A 338 -2.67 -10.59 15.42
CA GLU A 338 -2.45 -10.55 16.88
C GLU A 338 -2.45 -9.11 17.41
N GLN A 339 -1.80 -8.17 16.71
CA GLN A 339 -1.83 -6.74 17.05
C GLN A 339 -3.27 -6.19 17.00
N PHE A 340 -4.02 -6.53 15.96
CA PHE A 340 -5.40 -6.07 15.82
C PHE A 340 -6.30 -6.68 16.89
N GLU A 341 -6.13 -7.97 17.21
CA GLU A 341 -6.84 -8.66 18.28
C GLU A 341 -6.56 -8.03 19.66
N ALA A 342 -5.30 -7.69 19.97
CA ALA A 342 -4.93 -6.99 21.18
C ALA A 342 -5.67 -5.64 21.32
N ILE A 343 -5.77 -4.88 20.22
CA ILE A 343 -6.56 -3.64 20.19
C ILE A 343 -8.03 -3.93 20.51
N LEU A 344 -8.61 -5.01 19.97
CA LEU A 344 -10.00 -5.38 20.22
C LEU A 344 -10.22 -5.81 21.69
N ARG A 345 -9.26 -6.51 22.29
CA ARG A 345 -9.30 -6.98 23.68
C ARG A 345 -8.95 -5.90 24.72
N ARG A 346 -8.51 -4.72 24.29
CA ARG A 346 -7.98 -3.65 25.16
C ARG A 346 -6.72 -4.05 25.94
N GLU A 347 -5.94 -4.92 25.41
CA GLU A 347 -4.65 -5.29 25.95
C GLU A 347 -3.64 -4.18 25.55
N ASP A 348 -3.72 -3.01 26.22
CA ASP A 348 -2.87 -1.84 25.94
C ASP A 348 -1.37 -2.08 26.23
N SER A 349 -1.02 -3.28 26.70
CA SER A 349 0.34 -3.70 27.04
C SER A 349 1.09 -4.42 25.91
N PHE A 350 0.47 -4.69 24.78
CA PHE A 350 1.28 -4.98 23.59
C PHE A 350 1.98 -3.70 23.21
N GLY A 351 3.25 -3.65 23.63
CA GLY A 351 4.12 -2.53 23.35
C GLY A 351 3.92 -2.13 21.90
N VAL A 352 3.61 -0.86 21.69
CA VAL A 352 3.96 -0.21 20.44
C VAL A 352 5.31 -0.84 20.12
N VAL A 353 5.40 -1.62 19.02
CA VAL A 353 6.71 -1.95 18.46
C VAL A 353 7.25 -0.57 18.14
N GLU A 354 7.96 0.00 19.10
CA GLU A 354 8.63 1.27 18.91
C GLU A 354 9.53 1.03 17.72
N MET A 355 9.10 1.53 16.61
CA MET A 355 9.99 1.75 15.49
C MET A 355 11.06 2.68 16.09
N PRO A 356 12.32 2.26 16.21
CA PRO A 356 13.32 2.99 16.96
C PRO A 356 13.31 4.45 16.49
N SER A 357 12.91 5.34 17.38
CA SER A 357 12.87 6.78 17.15
C SER A 357 14.28 7.25 16.80
N LEU A 358 14.38 8.04 15.75
CA LEU A 358 15.60 8.72 15.32
C LEU A 358 16.02 9.85 16.30
N VAL A 359 16.00 9.60 17.60
CA VAL A 359 16.57 10.51 18.60
C VAL A 359 17.79 9.83 19.18
N GLY A 360 18.96 10.03 18.56
CA GLY A 360 20.23 9.64 19.18
C GLY A 360 21.38 9.25 18.26
N LEU A 361 21.55 9.88 17.10
CA LEU A 361 22.84 9.87 16.38
C LEU A 361 23.20 11.26 15.89
N GLY A 362 23.14 12.21 16.79
CA GLY A 362 23.79 13.50 16.64
C GLY A 362 25.04 13.51 17.54
N ALA A 363 26.20 13.77 16.91
CA ALA A 363 27.48 14.13 17.52
C ALA A 363 28.25 12.99 18.25
N ARG A 364 29.12 12.32 17.49
CA ARG A 364 30.52 12.10 17.91
C ARG A 364 31.41 11.93 16.68
N GLY A 365 32.34 12.92 16.53
CA GLY A 365 33.68 12.82 15.92
C GLY A 365 33.76 12.68 14.42
#